data_6f378d7c09f256a542812a8a5f534bc0
#
_entry.id   6f378d7c09f256a542812a8a5f534bc0
#
_cell.length_a   1.000
_cell.length_b   1.000
_cell.length_c   1.000
_cell.angle_alpha   90.00
_cell.angle_beta   90.00
_cell.angle_gamma   90.00
#
_symmetry.space_group_name_H-M   'P 1'
#
loop_
_entity.id
_entity.type
_entity.pdbx_description
1 polymer ?
#
loop_
_entity_poly.entity_id
_entity_poly.type
_entity_poly.pdbx_seq_one_letter_code
_entity_poly.pdbx_strand_id
1 'polypeptide(L)'
;MTNAKSIILDSSHEVIPNIHVLEKLGAGHDGIVFRYGDKALKLLKYDVTLRRKKGLMTYDKAIAFSDNLDLRRITNPIDTFSDVDGNFIGYVMNYLDAVNSPKKEGTSLYKKPTEFTCSDLFDSMLELALDFENLTDNKILVSDVNRGSYIYTDDFLHLCDMDKYQIYSAGDLASKNNTTFNFVISKMLFFMMQYDNEFSSQERKQLSAWVKNCSNSPVFLNTLLEEVHEKRDESIGEFVNVKVKKILH
;
A
#
# COMPACT_ATOMS: atom_id res chain seq x y z
N MET A 1 21.03 2.99 14.77
CA MET A 1 19.88 2.14 15.14
C MET A 1 19.48 2.55 16.53
N THR A 2 18.29 3.11 16.68
CA THR A 2 17.73 3.37 18.02
C THR A 2 17.53 2.01 18.70
N ASN A 3 18.26 1.77 19.77
CA ASN A 3 18.09 0.59 20.63
C ASN A 3 16.86 0.72 21.54
N ALA A 4 15.78 1.32 21.03
CA ALA A 4 14.55 1.50 21.78
C ALA A 4 13.96 0.12 22.09
N LYS A 5 14.19 -0.35 23.31
CA LYS A 5 13.56 -1.56 23.85
C LYS A 5 12.14 -1.28 24.29
N SER A 6 11.91 -0.12 24.91
CA SER A 6 10.60 0.33 25.39
C SER A 6 10.07 1.46 24.53
N ILE A 7 8.75 1.45 24.29
CA ILE A 7 8.03 2.52 23.56
C ILE A 7 6.82 2.96 24.37
N ILE A 8 6.36 4.18 24.12
CA ILE A 8 5.18 4.78 24.74
C ILE A 8 4.26 5.19 23.60
N LEU A 9 3.01 4.69 23.61
CA LEU A 9 1.96 5.13 22.68
C LEU A 9 1.52 6.54 23.07
N ASP A 10 1.54 7.48 22.12
CA ASP A 10 1.37 8.88 22.46
C ASP A 10 -0.07 9.23 22.89
N SER A 11 -1.09 8.60 22.29
CA SER A 11 -2.51 8.87 22.65
C SER A 11 -2.91 8.25 23.98
N SER A 12 -2.52 7.01 24.27
CA SER A 12 -2.94 6.26 25.46
C SER A 12 -1.96 6.32 26.61
N HIS A 13 -0.73 6.79 26.38
CA HIS A 13 0.41 6.71 27.31
C HIS A 13 0.76 5.27 27.75
N GLU A 14 0.30 4.29 26.99
CA GLU A 14 0.61 2.89 27.26
C GLU A 14 2.08 2.60 26.98
N VAL A 15 2.72 1.91 27.92
CA VAL A 15 4.12 1.53 27.81
C VAL A 15 4.22 0.09 27.31
N ILE A 16 4.86 -0.11 26.16
CA ILE A 16 5.27 -1.43 25.66
C ILE A 16 6.74 -1.63 26.04
N PRO A 17 7.04 -2.48 27.04
CA PRO A 17 8.39 -2.56 27.62
C PRO A 17 9.47 -2.99 26.65
N ASN A 18 9.12 -3.80 25.64
CA ASN A 18 10.06 -4.23 24.61
C ASN A 18 9.34 -4.55 23.30
N ILE A 19 9.40 -3.64 22.34
CA ILE A 19 8.79 -3.84 21.01
C ILE A 19 9.35 -5.07 20.26
N HIS A 20 10.58 -5.49 20.55
CA HIS A 20 11.21 -6.61 19.85
C HIS A 20 10.72 -8.00 20.28
N VAL A 21 9.92 -8.10 21.35
CA VAL A 21 9.26 -9.37 21.72
C VAL A 21 7.94 -9.57 20.97
N LEU A 22 7.44 -8.53 20.31
CA LEU A 22 6.24 -8.60 19.48
C LEU A 22 6.49 -9.41 18.21
N GLU A 23 5.42 -9.95 17.63
CA GLU A 23 5.47 -10.62 16.33
C GLU A 23 5.94 -9.65 15.24
N LYS A 24 7.06 -9.98 14.58
CA LYS A 24 7.57 -9.20 13.46
C LYS A 24 6.78 -9.55 12.19
N LEU A 25 6.03 -8.59 11.66
CA LEU A 25 5.28 -8.73 10.42
C LEU A 25 6.17 -8.54 9.18
N GLY A 26 7.10 -7.58 9.24
CA GLY A 26 7.96 -7.29 8.11
C GLY A 26 9.12 -6.36 8.46
N ALA A 27 10.08 -6.25 7.54
CA ALA A 27 11.16 -5.26 7.63
C ALA A 27 11.49 -4.77 6.23
N GLY A 28 11.52 -3.45 6.08
CA GLY A 28 11.88 -2.75 4.84
C GLY A 28 13.13 -1.89 5.01
N HIS A 29 13.37 -1.06 4.00
CA HIS A 29 14.47 -0.11 4.02
C HIS A 29 14.29 0.93 5.13
N ASP A 30 13.07 1.41 5.33
CA ASP A 30 12.77 2.58 6.15
C ASP A 30 12.28 2.23 7.57
N GLY A 31 11.89 0.96 7.83
CA GLY A 31 11.37 0.54 9.13
C GLY A 31 11.23 -0.95 9.33
N ILE A 32 10.75 -1.30 10.52
CA ILE A 32 10.35 -2.66 10.90
C ILE A 32 8.92 -2.58 11.42
N VAL A 33 8.07 -3.50 11.00
CA VAL A 33 6.67 -3.56 11.40
C VAL A 33 6.45 -4.74 12.34
N PHE A 34 5.75 -4.48 13.44
CA PHE A 34 5.40 -5.45 14.47
C PHE A 34 3.89 -5.49 14.67
N ARG A 35 3.36 -6.65 15.06
CA ARG A 35 1.96 -6.80 15.43
C ARG A 35 1.75 -6.50 16.91
N TYR A 36 0.71 -5.75 17.22
CA TYR A 36 0.26 -5.47 18.58
C TYR A 36 -1.27 -5.51 18.64
N GLY A 37 -1.83 -6.68 18.98
CA GLY A 37 -3.27 -6.92 18.94
C GLY A 37 -3.84 -6.76 17.52
N ASP A 38 -4.78 -5.83 17.38
CA ASP A 38 -5.41 -5.40 16.11
C ASP A 38 -4.66 -4.24 15.42
N LYS A 39 -3.48 -3.89 15.91
CA LYS A 39 -2.62 -2.82 15.43
C LYS A 39 -1.33 -3.34 14.81
N ALA A 40 -0.76 -2.54 13.92
CA ALA A 40 0.59 -2.70 13.43
C ALA A 40 1.44 -1.49 13.83
N LEU A 41 2.59 -1.74 14.45
CA LEU A 41 3.53 -0.73 14.92
C LEU A 41 4.70 -0.66 13.95
N LYS A 42 4.91 0.48 13.30
CA LYS A 42 6.07 0.68 12.42
C LYS A 42 7.16 1.46 13.13
N LEU A 43 8.23 0.76 13.52
CA LEU A 43 9.44 1.34 14.08
C LEU A 43 10.34 1.86 12.97
N LEU A 44 10.60 3.17 12.94
CA LEU A 44 11.39 3.83 11.91
C LEU A 44 12.90 3.68 12.16
N LYS A 45 13.67 3.45 11.10
CA LYS A 45 15.12 3.14 11.20
C LYS A 45 16.02 4.35 11.35
N TYR A 46 15.62 5.51 10.86
CA TYR A 46 16.48 6.69 10.77
C TYR A 46 16.15 7.72 11.84
N ASP A 47 17.14 8.52 12.23
CA ASP A 47 16.91 9.71 13.05
C ASP A 47 16.04 10.75 12.31
N VAL A 48 15.52 11.74 13.05
CA VAL A 48 14.60 12.74 12.52
C VAL A 48 15.20 13.58 11.39
N THR A 49 16.50 13.89 11.47
CA THR A 49 17.20 14.72 10.47
C THR A 49 17.29 13.98 9.14
N LEU A 50 17.69 12.71 9.18
CA LEU A 50 17.80 11.89 7.99
C LEU A 50 16.42 11.56 7.40
N ARG A 51 15.37 11.34 8.24
CA ARG A 51 14.00 11.17 7.80
C ARG A 51 13.49 12.38 7.04
N ARG A 52 13.69 13.60 7.56
CA ARG A 52 13.34 14.85 6.87
C ARG A 52 14.06 14.98 5.52
N LYS A 53 15.37 14.73 5.51
CA LYS A 53 16.17 14.78 4.27
C LYS A 53 15.70 13.81 3.19
N LYS A 54 15.22 12.63 3.59
CA LYS A 54 14.72 11.59 2.69
C LYS A 54 13.22 11.70 2.37
N GLY A 55 12.52 12.69 2.91
CA GLY A 55 11.06 12.84 2.76
C GLY A 55 10.24 11.75 3.43
N LEU A 56 10.82 11.02 4.41
CA LEU A 56 10.16 9.95 5.15
C LEU A 56 9.24 10.50 6.25
N MET A 57 8.54 9.58 6.94
CA MET A 57 7.61 9.92 8.01
C MET A 57 8.31 10.69 9.14
N THR A 58 7.73 11.83 9.52
CA THR A 58 8.08 12.64 10.70
C THR A 58 6.87 12.71 11.62
N TYR A 59 7.04 13.19 12.85
CA TYR A 59 5.93 13.37 13.80
C TYR A 59 4.81 14.22 13.20
N ASP A 60 5.12 15.44 12.75
CA ASP A 60 4.14 16.38 12.19
C ASP A 60 3.37 15.77 11.01
N LYS A 61 4.07 15.00 10.18
CA LYS A 61 3.48 14.31 9.03
C LYS A 61 2.58 13.15 9.47
N ALA A 62 2.97 12.37 10.49
CA ALA A 62 2.17 11.29 11.03
C ALA A 62 0.86 11.84 11.64
N ILE A 63 0.93 12.92 12.42
CA ILE A 63 -0.25 13.59 12.98
C ILE A 63 -1.16 14.12 11.86
N ALA A 64 -0.61 14.83 10.86
CA ALA A 64 -1.41 15.33 9.74
C ALA A 64 -2.13 14.21 8.96
N PHE A 65 -1.55 13.00 8.92
CA PHE A 65 -2.16 11.84 8.27
C PHE A 65 -3.13 11.08 9.18
N SER A 66 -3.00 11.17 10.52
CA SER A 66 -3.94 10.53 11.45
C SER A 66 -5.22 11.34 11.63
N ASP A 67 -5.13 12.66 11.72
CA ASP A 67 -6.26 13.52 12.14
C ASP A 67 -7.29 13.78 11.04
N ASN A 68 -6.89 13.68 9.75
CA ASN A 68 -7.70 14.19 8.64
C ASN A 68 -8.06 13.14 7.59
N LEU A 69 -7.62 11.90 7.74
CA LEU A 69 -7.81 10.88 6.70
C LEU A 69 -8.73 9.76 7.17
N ASP A 70 -9.86 9.62 6.47
CA ASP A 70 -10.73 8.43 6.55
C ASP A 70 -10.48 7.58 5.31
N LEU A 71 -9.50 6.67 5.38
CA LEU A 71 -9.07 5.82 4.27
C LEU A 71 -9.54 4.39 4.49
N ARG A 72 -10.05 3.76 3.44
CA ARG A 72 -10.59 2.40 3.46
C ARG A 72 -9.58 1.35 3.00
N ARG A 73 -8.82 1.69 1.97
CA ARG A 73 -7.88 0.79 1.27
C ARG A 73 -6.41 1.18 1.42
N ILE A 74 -6.14 2.32 2.02
CA ILE A 74 -4.77 2.77 2.29
C ILE A 74 -4.56 2.83 3.80
N THR A 75 -3.58 2.10 4.32
CA THR A 75 -3.26 2.16 5.75
C THR A 75 -2.55 3.48 6.07
N ASN A 76 -3.16 4.28 6.94
CA ASN A 76 -2.58 5.53 7.45
C ASN A 76 -2.16 5.39 8.91
N PRO A 77 -1.30 6.29 9.41
CA PRO A 77 -1.09 6.46 10.85
C PRO A 77 -2.42 6.76 11.55
N ILE A 78 -2.66 6.11 12.68
CA ILE A 78 -3.81 6.35 13.56
C ILE A 78 -3.36 6.82 14.94
N ASP A 79 -2.07 6.65 15.25
CA ASP A 79 -1.41 7.12 16.46
C ASP A 79 0.10 7.16 16.21
N THR A 80 0.84 7.77 17.11
CA THR A 80 2.31 7.80 17.12
C THR A 80 2.85 7.14 18.37
N PHE A 81 4.15 6.83 18.35
CA PHE A 81 4.84 6.39 19.55
C PHE A 81 6.26 6.92 19.63
N SER A 82 6.68 7.12 20.88
CA SER A 82 7.94 7.70 21.25
C SER A 82 8.80 6.71 22.04
N ASP A 83 10.09 6.96 22.14
CA ASP A 83 10.96 6.29 23.11
C ASP A 83 10.75 6.86 24.53
N VAL A 84 11.46 6.31 25.51
CA VAL A 84 11.38 6.75 26.91
C VAL A 84 11.85 8.20 27.14
N ASP A 85 12.60 8.75 26.21
CA ASP A 85 13.09 10.13 26.25
C ASP A 85 12.12 11.09 25.52
N GLY A 86 10.97 10.60 25.02
CA GLY A 86 9.97 11.36 24.31
C GLY A 86 10.28 11.65 22.84
N ASN A 87 11.28 10.97 22.25
CA ASN A 87 11.58 11.15 20.84
C ASN A 87 10.65 10.31 19.97
N PHE A 88 10.01 10.91 18.97
CA PHE A 88 9.22 10.19 17.97
C PHE A 88 10.06 9.15 17.23
N ILE A 89 9.70 7.89 17.34
CA ILE A 89 10.40 6.77 16.71
C ILE A 89 9.54 5.92 15.80
N GLY A 90 8.23 6.13 15.77
CA GLY A 90 7.34 5.36 14.91
C GLY A 90 5.88 5.73 15.01
N TYR A 91 5.05 4.98 14.32
CA TYR A 91 3.61 5.21 14.28
C TYR A 91 2.82 3.89 14.28
N VAL A 92 1.57 4.01 14.70
CA VAL A 92 0.58 2.94 14.76
C VAL A 92 -0.33 3.02 13.54
N MET A 93 -0.72 1.89 13.00
CA MET A 93 -1.72 1.75 11.94
C MET A 93 -2.59 0.52 12.21
N ASN A 94 -3.71 0.40 11.54
CA ASN A 94 -4.52 -0.80 11.61
C ASN A 94 -3.74 -2.02 11.08
N TYR A 95 -3.88 -3.16 11.76
CA TYR A 95 -3.32 -4.41 11.27
C TYR A 95 -4.19 -4.96 10.14
N LEU A 96 -3.55 -5.36 9.05
CA LEU A 96 -4.18 -6.04 7.94
C LEU A 96 -3.80 -7.53 7.99
N ASP A 97 -4.78 -8.40 8.07
CA ASP A 97 -4.57 -9.85 8.04
C ASP A 97 -4.35 -10.33 6.60
N ALA A 98 -3.10 -10.29 6.17
CA ALA A 98 -2.72 -10.58 4.79
C ALA A 98 -2.86 -12.06 4.45
N VAL A 99 -3.66 -12.39 3.43
CA VAL A 99 -3.86 -13.77 2.94
C VAL A 99 -2.71 -14.26 2.06
N ASN A 100 -1.97 -13.34 1.43
CA ASN A 100 -0.84 -13.64 0.55
C ASN A 100 0.55 -13.47 1.22
N SER A 101 0.60 -13.43 2.55
CA SER A 101 1.87 -13.29 3.25
C SER A 101 2.74 -14.55 3.03
N PRO A 102 4.03 -14.39 2.67
CA PRO A 102 4.95 -15.53 2.58
C PRO A 102 5.05 -16.36 3.86
N LYS A 103 4.77 -15.75 5.03
CA LYS A 103 4.73 -16.45 6.32
C LYS A 103 3.52 -17.37 6.49
N LYS A 104 2.49 -17.23 5.65
CA LYS A 104 1.31 -18.10 5.63
C LYS A 104 1.40 -19.18 4.55
N GLU A 105 2.48 -19.25 3.77
CA GLU A 105 2.74 -20.35 2.85
C GLU A 105 2.66 -21.69 3.60
N GLY A 106 1.78 -22.57 3.12
CA GLY A 106 1.51 -23.86 3.78
C GLY A 106 0.37 -23.84 4.80
N THR A 107 -0.28 -22.71 5.05
CA THR A 107 -1.55 -22.66 5.80
C THR A 107 -2.76 -22.82 4.86
N SER A 108 -3.85 -23.42 5.36
CA SER A 108 -5.11 -23.57 4.62
C SER A 108 -5.81 -22.24 4.26
N LEU A 109 -5.25 -21.10 4.68
CA LEU A 109 -5.79 -19.75 4.48
C LEU A 109 -5.06 -18.96 3.39
N TYR A 110 -4.04 -19.54 2.75
CA TYR A 110 -3.34 -18.86 1.66
C TYR A 110 -4.23 -18.79 0.42
N LYS A 111 -4.63 -17.59 0.02
CA LYS A 111 -5.36 -17.30 -1.22
C LYS A 111 -4.49 -16.46 -2.14
N LYS A 112 -4.32 -16.90 -3.39
CA LYS A 112 -3.58 -16.11 -4.38
C LYS A 112 -4.45 -14.92 -4.83
N PRO A 113 -3.86 -13.77 -5.15
CA PRO A 113 -4.60 -12.63 -5.69
C PRO A 113 -5.42 -12.95 -6.95
N THR A 114 -4.98 -13.92 -7.74
CA THR A 114 -5.67 -14.39 -8.96
C THR A 114 -6.90 -15.26 -8.69
N GLU A 115 -7.12 -15.71 -7.46
CA GLU A 115 -8.27 -16.51 -7.04
C GLU A 115 -9.48 -15.65 -6.57
N PHE A 116 -9.29 -14.34 -6.43
CA PHE A 116 -10.37 -13.40 -6.18
C PHE A 116 -11.20 -13.16 -7.45
N THR A 117 -12.40 -12.62 -7.30
CA THR A 117 -13.28 -12.29 -8.42
C THR A 117 -13.00 -10.91 -9.00
N CYS A 118 -13.43 -10.66 -10.21
CA CYS A 118 -13.41 -9.32 -10.78
C CYS A 118 -14.34 -8.36 -10.01
N SER A 119 -15.38 -8.86 -9.30
CA SER A 119 -16.17 -8.03 -8.38
C SER A 119 -15.31 -7.49 -7.23
N ASP A 120 -14.49 -8.34 -6.59
CA ASP A 120 -13.57 -7.91 -5.52
C ASP A 120 -12.58 -6.85 -6.03
N LEU A 121 -12.09 -7.03 -7.26
CA LEU A 121 -11.22 -6.07 -7.91
C LEU A 121 -11.93 -4.73 -8.18
N PHE A 122 -13.17 -4.79 -8.70
CA PHE A 122 -13.97 -3.60 -9.02
C PHE A 122 -14.24 -2.77 -7.76
N ASP A 123 -14.73 -3.41 -6.69
CA ASP A 123 -15.05 -2.75 -5.43
C ASP A 123 -13.79 -2.12 -4.80
N SER A 124 -12.66 -2.86 -4.80
CA SER A 124 -11.39 -2.32 -4.30
C SER A 124 -10.88 -1.14 -5.13
N MET A 125 -11.07 -1.15 -6.45
CA MET A 125 -10.68 -0.02 -7.31
C MET A 125 -11.53 1.22 -7.01
N LEU A 126 -12.84 1.07 -6.77
CA LEU A 126 -13.71 2.19 -6.43
C LEU A 126 -13.35 2.79 -5.06
N GLU A 127 -13.18 1.95 -4.03
CA GLU A 127 -12.81 2.43 -2.71
C GLU A 127 -11.42 3.07 -2.70
N LEU A 128 -10.47 2.51 -3.44
CA LEU A 128 -9.14 3.09 -3.57
C LEU A 128 -9.18 4.43 -4.34
N ALA A 129 -10.08 4.59 -5.31
CA ALA A 129 -10.30 5.88 -5.97
C ALA A 129 -10.79 6.95 -5.00
N LEU A 130 -11.74 6.60 -4.10
CA LEU A 130 -12.19 7.49 -3.03
C LEU A 130 -11.06 7.86 -2.06
N ASP A 131 -10.18 6.91 -1.73
CA ASP A 131 -9.00 7.21 -0.90
C ASP A 131 -8.05 8.20 -1.60
N PHE A 132 -7.81 8.06 -2.91
CA PHE A 132 -6.99 8.99 -3.68
C PHE A 132 -7.63 10.38 -3.80
N GLU A 133 -8.96 10.45 -3.88
CA GLU A 133 -9.71 11.71 -3.79
C GLU A 133 -9.52 12.37 -2.42
N ASN A 134 -9.73 11.61 -1.34
CA ASN A 134 -9.53 12.08 0.04
C ASN A 134 -8.09 12.61 0.25
N LEU A 135 -7.08 11.86 -0.19
CA LEU A 135 -5.68 12.31 -0.14
C LEU A 135 -5.45 13.60 -0.93
N THR A 136 -6.09 13.74 -2.09
CA THR A 136 -5.98 14.95 -2.92
C THR A 136 -6.61 16.16 -2.24
N ASP A 137 -7.79 16.01 -1.64
CA ASP A 137 -8.48 17.06 -0.91
C ASP A 137 -7.69 17.52 0.33
N ASN A 138 -7.01 16.59 0.99
CA ASN A 138 -6.12 16.85 2.11
C ASN A 138 -4.70 17.29 1.69
N LYS A 139 -4.48 17.60 0.41
CA LYS A 139 -3.20 18.09 -0.12
C LYS A 139 -2.05 17.08 0.04
N ILE A 140 -2.34 15.79 -0.10
CA ILE A 140 -1.35 14.73 0.01
C ILE A 140 -1.05 14.14 -1.35
N LEU A 141 0.22 14.21 -1.76
CA LEU A 141 0.74 13.55 -2.95
C LEU A 141 1.11 12.10 -2.63
N VAL A 142 0.49 11.16 -3.32
CA VAL A 142 0.84 9.74 -3.25
C VAL A 142 2.14 9.49 -4.01
N SER A 143 3.09 8.84 -3.38
CA SER A 143 4.40 8.55 -3.97
C SER A 143 4.99 7.23 -3.45
N ASP A 144 5.96 6.69 -4.18
CA ASP A 144 6.73 5.48 -3.83
C ASP A 144 5.91 4.20 -3.63
N VAL A 145 4.83 4.02 -4.39
CA VAL A 145 4.10 2.75 -4.39
C VAL A 145 4.89 1.70 -5.15
N ASN A 146 5.31 0.66 -4.46
CA ASN A 146 6.11 -0.44 -4.99
C ASN A 146 5.45 -1.81 -4.70
N ARG A 147 6.07 -2.92 -5.11
CA ARG A 147 5.49 -4.25 -4.90
C ARG A 147 5.19 -4.57 -3.44
N GLY A 148 6.00 -4.08 -2.51
CA GLY A 148 5.81 -4.29 -1.06
C GLY A 148 4.68 -3.47 -0.46
N SER A 149 4.12 -2.50 -1.20
CA SER A 149 3.01 -1.67 -0.75
C SER A 149 1.64 -2.34 -0.95
N TYR A 150 1.55 -3.43 -1.72
CA TYR A 150 0.29 -4.14 -1.96
C TYR A 150 0.10 -5.25 -0.94
N ILE A 151 -0.98 -5.19 -0.16
CA ILE A 151 -1.41 -6.22 0.77
C ILE A 151 -2.77 -6.74 0.31
N TYR A 152 -2.91 -8.06 0.25
CA TYR A 152 -4.18 -8.72 -0.08
C TYR A 152 -4.73 -9.35 1.18
N THR A 153 -5.98 -9.00 1.49
CA THR A 153 -6.76 -9.49 2.63
C THR A 153 -7.98 -10.26 2.12
N ASP A 154 -8.89 -10.69 2.97
CA ASP A 154 -10.10 -11.40 2.55
C ASP A 154 -11.04 -10.50 1.71
N ASP A 155 -10.98 -9.19 1.89
CA ASP A 155 -11.70 -8.18 1.08
C ASP A 155 -10.85 -7.59 -0.06
N PHE A 156 -9.79 -8.28 -0.43
CA PHE A 156 -8.88 -8.08 -1.54
C PHE A 156 -7.78 -7.04 -1.27
N LEU A 157 -7.74 -5.93 -2.02
CA LEU A 157 -6.56 -5.08 -2.12
C LEU A 157 -6.53 -3.96 -1.08
N HIS A 158 -5.38 -3.85 -0.39
CA HIS A 158 -5.00 -2.67 0.39
C HIS A 158 -3.61 -2.16 -0.02
N LEU A 159 -3.40 -0.85 0.14
CA LEU A 159 -2.07 -0.25 0.06
C LEU A 159 -1.54 0.07 1.45
N CYS A 160 -0.26 -0.15 1.65
CA CYS A 160 0.45 0.24 2.86
C CYS A 160 1.69 1.08 2.50
N ASP A 161 2.33 1.62 3.55
CA ASP A 161 3.60 2.33 3.44
C ASP A 161 3.48 3.77 2.92
N MET A 162 2.81 4.63 3.70
CA MET A 162 2.70 6.08 3.42
C MET A 162 3.96 6.90 3.77
N ASP A 163 5.09 6.27 4.11
CA ASP A 163 6.27 6.99 4.61
C ASP A 163 6.74 8.14 3.71
N LYS A 164 6.64 7.95 2.41
CA LYS A 164 7.09 8.93 1.41
C LYS A 164 5.97 9.78 0.81
N TYR A 165 4.71 9.58 1.21
CA TYR A 165 3.63 10.48 0.81
C TYR A 165 3.97 11.89 1.30
N GLN A 166 3.58 12.91 0.57
CA GLN A 166 4.03 14.29 0.81
C GLN A 166 2.85 15.24 0.94
N ILE A 167 2.93 16.15 1.90
CA ILE A 167 2.04 17.32 1.93
C ILE A 167 2.44 18.21 0.75
N TYR A 168 1.48 18.51 -0.14
CA TYR A 168 1.74 19.12 -1.44
C TYR A 168 0.74 20.24 -1.74
N SER A 169 1.22 21.44 -1.99
CA SER A 169 0.38 22.62 -2.14
C SER A 169 0.25 23.15 -3.58
N ALA A 170 0.89 22.50 -4.57
CA ALA A 170 0.81 22.98 -5.95
C ALA A 170 -0.50 22.54 -6.65
N GLY A 171 -0.95 23.34 -7.62
CA GLY A 171 -2.25 23.17 -8.29
C GLY A 171 -2.37 21.97 -9.22
N ASP A 172 -1.30 21.21 -9.47
CA ASP A 172 -1.29 20.02 -10.32
C ASP A 172 -1.44 18.69 -9.54
N LEU A 173 -1.76 18.74 -8.24
CA LEU A 173 -1.86 17.58 -7.36
C LEU A 173 -2.85 16.54 -7.87
N ALA A 174 -4.05 16.94 -8.27
CA ALA A 174 -5.07 16.02 -8.77
C ALA A 174 -4.59 15.24 -10.00
N SER A 175 -3.92 15.91 -10.94
CA SER A 175 -3.34 15.25 -12.12
C SER A 175 -2.24 14.26 -11.76
N LYS A 176 -1.39 14.61 -10.78
CA LYS A 176 -0.33 13.73 -10.29
C LYS A 176 -0.89 12.50 -9.59
N ASN A 177 -1.86 12.70 -8.70
CA ASN A 177 -2.51 11.58 -8.00
C ASN A 177 -3.26 10.67 -8.96
N ASN A 178 -3.97 11.21 -9.97
CA ASN A 178 -4.60 10.40 -11.00
C ASN A 178 -3.59 9.56 -11.81
N THR A 179 -2.46 10.15 -12.20
CA THR A 179 -1.38 9.42 -12.88
C THR A 179 -0.82 8.31 -11.98
N THR A 180 -0.63 8.61 -10.70
CA THR A 180 -0.17 7.62 -9.70
C THR A 180 -1.20 6.53 -9.50
N PHE A 181 -2.49 6.86 -9.43
CA PHE A 181 -3.57 5.87 -9.30
C PHE A 181 -3.59 4.89 -10.48
N ASN A 182 -3.58 5.41 -11.72
CA ASN A 182 -3.48 4.58 -12.91
C ASN A 182 -2.23 3.68 -12.90
N PHE A 183 -1.10 4.21 -12.44
CA PHE A 183 0.13 3.42 -12.26
C PHE A 183 -0.06 2.31 -11.21
N VAL A 184 -0.66 2.61 -10.06
CA VAL A 184 -0.91 1.64 -9.00
C VAL A 184 -1.75 0.48 -9.53
N ILE A 185 -2.87 0.76 -10.19
CA ILE A 185 -3.78 -0.27 -10.70
C ILE A 185 -3.12 -1.08 -11.83
N SER A 186 -2.49 -0.43 -12.80
CA SER A 186 -1.83 -1.14 -13.91
C SER A 186 -0.65 -1.99 -13.42
N LYS A 187 0.07 -1.52 -12.41
CA LYS A 187 1.18 -2.25 -11.79
C LYS A 187 0.71 -3.44 -10.98
N MET A 188 -0.39 -3.31 -10.26
CA MET A 188 -1.05 -4.41 -9.58
C MET A 188 -1.42 -5.53 -10.57
N LEU A 189 -2.11 -5.19 -11.67
CA LEU A 189 -2.45 -6.16 -12.71
C LEU A 189 -1.20 -6.82 -13.31
N PHE A 190 -0.14 -6.06 -13.55
CA PHE A 190 1.14 -6.59 -14.01
C PHE A 190 1.73 -7.63 -13.04
N PHE A 191 1.64 -7.40 -11.72
CA PHE A 191 2.07 -8.38 -10.74
C PHE A 191 1.18 -9.63 -10.76
N MET A 192 -0.13 -9.47 -10.88
CA MET A 192 -1.07 -10.59 -10.99
C MET A 192 -0.81 -11.44 -12.23
N MET A 193 -0.52 -10.83 -13.37
CA MET A 193 -0.15 -11.54 -14.60
C MET A 193 1.05 -12.46 -14.39
N GLN A 194 1.96 -12.12 -13.46
CA GLN A 194 3.17 -12.90 -13.17
C GLN A 194 2.96 -14.06 -12.18
N TYR A 195 1.80 -14.17 -11.53
CA TYR A 195 1.57 -15.25 -10.56
C TYR A 195 1.49 -16.62 -11.22
N ASP A 196 0.79 -16.70 -12.35
CA ASP A 196 0.50 -17.97 -13.02
C ASP A 196 1.19 -18.07 -14.40
N ASN A 197 2.03 -17.11 -14.77
CA ASN A 197 2.71 -17.06 -16.08
C ASN A 197 4.21 -16.80 -15.95
N GLU A 198 4.99 -17.59 -16.68
CA GLU A 198 6.40 -17.30 -16.92
C GLU A 198 6.57 -16.49 -18.20
N PHE A 199 7.24 -15.33 -18.09
CA PHE A 199 7.48 -14.45 -19.23
C PHE A 199 8.95 -14.38 -19.58
N SER A 200 9.25 -14.40 -20.88
CA SER A 200 10.56 -14.07 -21.43
C SER A 200 10.93 -12.60 -21.12
N SER A 201 12.20 -12.26 -21.28
CA SER A 201 12.67 -10.87 -21.10
C SER A 201 11.99 -9.89 -22.05
N GLN A 202 11.63 -10.33 -23.26
CA GLN A 202 10.94 -9.50 -24.25
C GLN A 202 9.50 -9.23 -23.84
N GLU A 203 8.75 -10.25 -23.45
CA GLU A 203 7.36 -10.11 -22.96
C GLU A 203 7.27 -9.22 -21.70
N ARG A 204 8.21 -9.36 -20.76
CA ARG A 204 8.30 -8.47 -19.59
C ARG A 204 8.51 -7.01 -19.99
N LYS A 205 9.28 -6.73 -21.04
CA LYS A 205 9.45 -5.37 -21.57
C LYS A 205 8.16 -4.85 -22.18
N GLN A 206 7.42 -5.66 -22.93
CA GLN A 206 6.12 -5.29 -23.51
C GLN A 206 5.09 -4.98 -22.41
N LEU A 207 4.96 -5.86 -21.39
CA LEU A 207 4.09 -5.64 -20.25
C LEU A 207 4.48 -4.39 -19.44
N SER A 208 5.77 -4.12 -19.26
CA SER A 208 6.24 -2.90 -18.60
C SER A 208 5.93 -1.64 -19.41
N ALA A 209 6.02 -1.70 -20.73
CA ALA A 209 5.60 -0.61 -21.61
C ALA A 209 4.09 -0.37 -21.54
N TRP A 210 3.29 -1.44 -21.47
CA TRP A 210 1.86 -1.34 -21.25
C TRP A 210 1.53 -0.61 -19.93
N VAL A 211 2.15 -0.98 -18.81
CA VAL A 211 1.99 -0.27 -17.52
C VAL A 211 2.25 1.23 -17.67
N LYS A 212 3.35 1.58 -18.33
CA LYS A 212 3.70 2.99 -18.57
C LYS A 212 2.66 3.73 -19.40
N ASN A 213 2.13 3.08 -20.44
CA ASN A 213 1.09 3.65 -21.29
C ASN A 213 -0.22 3.84 -20.50
N CYS A 214 -0.63 2.86 -19.71
CA CYS A 214 -1.80 2.94 -18.83
C CYS A 214 -1.69 4.09 -17.83
N SER A 215 -0.55 4.26 -17.19
CA SER A 215 -0.31 5.32 -16.21
C SER A 215 -0.54 6.73 -16.77
N ASN A 216 -0.26 6.92 -18.06
CA ASN A 216 -0.39 8.20 -18.73
C ASN A 216 -1.71 8.35 -19.52
N SER A 217 -2.58 7.34 -19.52
CA SER A 217 -3.84 7.37 -20.26
C SER A 217 -4.97 7.96 -19.43
N PRO A 218 -5.61 9.05 -19.87
CA PRO A 218 -6.72 9.65 -19.12
C PRO A 218 -7.98 8.78 -19.10
N VAL A 219 -8.10 7.82 -20.01
CA VAL A 219 -9.27 6.94 -20.13
C VAL A 219 -9.04 5.54 -19.57
N PHE A 220 -7.81 5.23 -19.14
CA PHE A 220 -7.44 3.87 -18.71
C PHE A 220 -8.36 3.32 -17.63
N LEU A 221 -8.57 4.10 -16.57
CA LEU A 221 -9.35 3.66 -15.43
C LEU A 221 -10.80 3.36 -15.80
N ASN A 222 -11.45 4.26 -16.54
CA ASN A 222 -12.85 4.08 -16.95
C ASN A 222 -13.00 2.84 -17.84
N THR A 223 -12.13 2.68 -18.84
CA THR A 223 -12.12 1.48 -19.68
C THR A 223 -11.90 0.20 -18.87
N LEU A 224 -10.98 0.24 -17.91
CA LEU A 224 -10.71 -0.92 -17.07
C LEU A 224 -11.90 -1.25 -16.15
N LEU A 225 -12.53 -0.24 -15.55
CA LEU A 225 -13.71 -0.44 -14.70
C LEU A 225 -14.87 -1.07 -15.49
N GLU A 226 -15.12 -0.61 -16.73
CA GLU A 226 -16.12 -1.21 -17.62
C GLU A 226 -15.79 -2.68 -17.91
N GLU A 227 -14.55 -2.99 -18.32
CA GLU A 227 -14.14 -4.36 -18.62
C GLU A 227 -14.22 -5.29 -17.40
N VAL A 228 -13.83 -4.82 -16.21
CA VAL A 228 -13.89 -5.60 -14.96
C VAL A 228 -15.33 -5.80 -14.52
N HIS A 229 -16.20 -4.78 -14.68
CA HIS A 229 -17.61 -4.88 -14.36
C HIS A 229 -18.36 -5.88 -15.25
N GLU A 230 -18.04 -5.93 -16.55
CA GLU A 230 -18.60 -6.92 -17.49
C GLU A 230 -18.20 -8.36 -17.11
N LYS A 231 -17.07 -8.53 -16.45
CA LYS A 231 -16.44 -9.81 -16.06
C LYS A 231 -16.54 -10.14 -14.57
N ARG A 232 -17.42 -9.46 -13.84
CA ARG A 232 -17.43 -9.49 -12.36
C ARG A 232 -17.55 -10.89 -11.74
N ASP A 233 -18.11 -11.87 -12.42
CA ASP A 233 -18.27 -13.24 -11.96
C ASP A 233 -17.06 -14.14 -12.32
N GLU A 234 -16.12 -13.65 -13.14
CA GLU A 234 -14.88 -14.35 -13.48
C GLU A 234 -13.82 -14.16 -12.38
N SER A 235 -12.88 -15.11 -12.29
CA SER A 235 -11.69 -14.91 -11.46
C SER A 235 -10.76 -13.85 -12.06
N ILE A 236 -10.03 -13.14 -11.21
CA ILE A 236 -8.99 -12.20 -11.68
C ILE A 236 -7.96 -12.93 -12.55
N GLY A 237 -7.65 -14.21 -12.24
CA GLY A 237 -6.73 -15.01 -13.03
C GLY A 237 -7.18 -15.17 -14.49
N GLU A 238 -8.45 -15.48 -14.72
CA GLU A 238 -9.02 -15.56 -16.08
C GLU A 238 -8.96 -14.21 -16.78
N PHE A 239 -9.38 -13.13 -16.10
CA PHE A 239 -9.36 -11.77 -16.63
C PHE A 239 -7.95 -11.33 -17.05
N VAL A 240 -6.94 -11.48 -16.18
CA VAL A 240 -5.56 -11.06 -16.49
C VAL A 240 -4.93 -11.90 -17.60
N ASN A 241 -5.28 -13.19 -17.72
CA ASN A 241 -4.80 -14.05 -18.80
C ASN A 241 -5.34 -13.59 -20.19
N VAL A 242 -6.59 -13.14 -20.25
CA VAL A 242 -7.13 -12.53 -21.49
C VAL A 242 -6.40 -11.21 -21.81
N LYS A 243 -6.12 -10.38 -20.78
CA LYS A 243 -5.35 -9.15 -20.95
C LYS A 243 -3.94 -9.41 -21.45
N VAL A 244 -3.24 -10.40 -20.89
CA VAL A 244 -1.89 -10.79 -21.35
C VAL A 244 -1.89 -11.11 -22.84
N LYS A 245 -2.83 -11.93 -23.31
CA LYS A 245 -2.94 -12.27 -24.75
C LYS A 245 -3.15 -11.03 -25.61
N LYS A 246 -4.01 -10.08 -25.18
CA LYS A 246 -4.25 -8.82 -25.92
C LYS A 246 -3.02 -7.89 -25.96
N ILE A 247 -2.13 -7.95 -24.96
CA ILE A 247 -0.94 -7.09 -24.87
C ILE A 247 0.23 -7.66 -25.67
N LEU A 248 0.37 -8.99 -25.70
CA LEU A 248 1.53 -9.67 -26.30
C LEU A 248 1.33 -10.05 -27.77
N HIS A 249 0.09 -10.09 -28.25
CA HIS A 249 -0.31 -10.44 -29.63
C HIS A 249 -1.11 -9.34 -30.28
#